data_963e00b2d4bbdc732ebf810078323c98
#
_entry.id   963e00b2d4bbdc732ebf810078323c98
#
_cell.length_a   1.000
_cell.length_b   1.000
_cell.length_c   1.000
_cell.angle_alpha   90.00
_cell.angle_beta   90.00
_cell.angle_gamma   90.00
#
_symmetry.space_group_name_H-M   'P 1'
#
loop_
_entity.id
_entity.type
_entity.pdbx_description
1 polymer ?
#
loop_
_entity_poly.entity_id
_entity_poly.type
_entity_poly.pdbx_seq_one_letter_code
_entity_poly.pdbx_strand_id
1 'polypeptide(L)'
;RLVVAESGVHTRAQGAAAELAGADAILVGSALMQAPDPAEKLAELLSRPLAKVCGLTREEDVEAALDAGADLVGFVLEPASPRAADRALPVPETALSVAVWVGEAGDAGTDLDQVHERAEGKVRGRDAVLLRDGRPVGRVLDLPWEEDDAGHWERAAAVAREERVMLAGGLGPDTVRDAITAVRPWAVDASSSLETAPGVKDHERIRAYVEAVRA
;
A
#
# COMPACT_ATOMS: atom_id res chain seq x y z
N ARG A 1 23.04 16.70 -1.21
CA ARG A 1 23.62 15.75 -2.17
C ARG A 1 22.47 14.99 -2.81
N LEU A 2 22.37 15.02 -4.13
CA LEU A 2 21.35 14.28 -4.87
C LEU A 2 21.73 12.78 -4.93
N VAL A 3 20.78 11.91 -4.65
CA VAL A 3 20.92 10.45 -4.73
C VAL A 3 20.06 9.96 -5.91
N VAL A 4 20.67 9.25 -6.85
CA VAL A 4 20.00 8.67 -8.01
C VAL A 4 20.07 7.15 -7.89
N ALA A 5 18.92 6.48 -7.88
CA ALA A 5 18.86 5.04 -7.99
C ALA A 5 18.85 4.65 -9.48
N GLU A 6 19.70 3.70 -9.84
CA GLU A 6 19.82 3.21 -11.20
C GLU A 6 19.80 1.69 -11.25
N SER A 7 19.36 1.16 -12.39
CA SER A 7 19.22 -0.27 -12.68
C SER A 7 18.08 -0.97 -11.91
N GLY A 8 17.47 -1.96 -12.55
CA GLY A 8 16.47 -2.83 -11.90
C GLY A 8 15.09 -2.21 -11.65
N VAL A 9 14.82 -0.96 -12.07
CA VAL A 9 13.49 -0.36 -11.90
C VAL A 9 12.62 -0.68 -13.12
N HIS A 10 11.65 -1.58 -12.93
CA HIS A 10 10.70 -2.04 -13.96
C HIS A 10 9.24 -1.84 -13.54
N THR A 11 8.96 -1.66 -12.24
CA THR A 11 7.61 -1.49 -11.69
C THR A 11 7.52 -0.25 -10.81
N ARG A 12 6.29 0.21 -10.56
CA ARG A 12 5.99 1.31 -9.63
C ARG A 12 6.51 1.00 -8.22
N ALA A 13 6.33 -0.24 -7.77
CA ALA A 13 6.80 -0.71 -6.47
C ALA A 13 8.33 -0.61 -6.33
N GLN A 14 9.09 -0.97 -7.36
CA GLN A 14 10.55 -0.83 -7.36
C GLN A 14 10.98 0.64 -7.35
N GLY A 15 10.27 1.50 -8.08
CA GLY A 15 10.47 2.96 -7.99
C GLY A 15 10.18 3.50 -6.58
N ALA A 16 9.11 3.05 -5.96
CA ALA A 16 8.78 3.40 -4.58
C ALA A 16 9.80 2.85 -3.58
N ALA A 17 10.33 1.63 -3.79
CA ALA A 17 11.40 1.07 -2.96
C ALA A 17 12.66 1.93 -3.00
N ALA A 18 13.04 2.45 -4.17
CA ALA A 18 14.16 3.39 -4.31
C ALA A 18 13.89 4.72 -3.58
N GLU A 19 12.68 5.28 -3.74
CA GLU A 19 12.24 6.49 -3.03
C GLU A 19 12.29 6.30 -1.50
N LEU A 20 11.78 5.18 -0.99
CA LEU A 20 11.80 4.83 0.44
C LEU A 20 13.23 4.60 0.97
N ALA A 21 14.17 4.20 0.12
CA ALA A 21 15.59 4.09 0.44
C ALA A 21 16.32 5.45 0.42
N GLY A 22 15.64 6.54 0.08
CA GLY A 22 16.17 7.90 0.07
C GLY A 22 16.72 8.36 -1.28
N ALA A 23 16.34 7.72 -2.39
CA ALA A 23 16.65 8.23 -3.72
C ALA A 23 15.79 9.45 -4.05
N ASP A 24 16.42 10.50 -4.58
CA ASP A 24 15.76 11.72 -5.07
C ASP A 24 15.28 11.55 -6.52
N ALA A 25 15.86 10.61 -7.25
CA ALA A 25 15.53 10.32 -8.65
C ALA A 25 15.81 8.86 -9.00
N ILE A 26 15.19 8.38 -10.08
CA ILE A 26 15.45 7.07 -10.68
C ILE A 26 15.98 7.26 -12.11
N LEU A 27 16.97 6.47 -12.50
CA LEU A 27 17.45 6.37 -13.87
C LEU A 27 16.94 5.07 -14.48
N VAL A 28 16.06 5.16 -15.48
CA VAL A 28 15.40 4.01 -16.10
C VAL A 28 15.77 3.94 -17.59
N GLY A 29 16.32 2.82 -18.00
CA GLY A 29 16.69 2.56 -19.40
C GLY A 29 15.98 1.33 -19.95
N SER A 30 16.35 0.13 -19.49
CA SER A 30 15.87 -1.13 -20.04
C SER A 30 14.35 -1.29 -20.01
N ALA A 31 13.69 -0.87 -18.93
CA ALA A 31 12.23 -0.95 -18.81
C ALA A 31 11.51 -0.11 -19.89
N LEU A 32 12.05 1.07 -20.22
CA LEU A 32 11.49 1.93 -21.27
C LEU A 32 11.78 1.38 -22.66
N MET A 33 13.01 0.88 -22.89
CA MET A 33 13.43 0.36 -24.20
C MET A 33 12.74 -0.96 -24.58
N GLN A 34 12.26 -1.72 -23.59
CA GLN A 34 11.56 -3.00 -23.80
C GLN A 34 10.03 -2.81 -23.84
N ALA A 35 9.51 -1.67 -23.43
CA ALA A 35 8.09 -1.39 -23.44
C ALA A 35 7.56 -1.15 -24.85
N PRO A 36 6.34 -1.61 -25.19
CA PRO A 36 5.68 -1.29 -26.45
C PRO A 36 5.50 0.22 -26.65
N ASP A 37 5.18 0.95 -25.56
CA ASP A 37 5.13 2.41 -25.49
C ASP A 37 5.99 2.90 -24.30
N PRO A 38 7.17 3.48 -24.59
CA PRO A 38 8.06 4.02 -23.54
C PRO A 38 7.45 5.19 -22.77
N ALA A 39 6.59 6.02 -23.40
CA ALA A 39 5.98 7.15 -22.74
C ALA A 39 4.90 6.71 -21.73
N GLU A 40 4.08 5.72 -22.12
CA GLU A 40 3.11 5.10 -21.24
C GLU A 40 3.81 4.41 -20.05
N LYS A 41 4.89 3.67 -20.32
CA LYS A 41 5.69 3.02 -19.28
C LYS A 41 6.31 4.02 -18.31
N LEU A 42 6.80 5.14 -18.79
CA LEU A 42 7.33 6.20 -17.94
C LEU A 42 6.21 6.81 -17.06
N ALA A 43 5.05 7.08 -17.63
CA ALA A 43 3.89 7.58 -16.90
C ALA A 43 3.44 6.58 -15.82
N GLU A 44 3.41 5.28 -16.14
CA GLU A 44 3.13 4.21 -15.17
C GLU A 44 4.12 4.27 -14.00
N LEU A 45 5.41 4.25 -14.25
CA LEU A 45 6.46 4.23 -13.21
C LEU A 45 6.39 5.43 -12.26
N LEU A 46 5.96 6.59 -12.77
CA LEU A 46 5.85 7.83 -12.01
C LEU A 46 4.47 8.03 -11.36
N SER A 47 3.46 7.25 -11.74
CA SER A 47 2.10 7.44 -11.26
C SER A 47 1.95 7.17 -9.76
N ARG A 48 1.07 7.92 -9.13
CA ARG A 48 0.63 7.76 -7.73
C ARG A 48 -0.89 7.94 -7.67
N PRO A 49 -1.57 7.36 -6.68
CA PRO A 49 -1.02 6.58 -5.57
C PRO A 49 -0.64 5.15 -5.96
N LEU A 50 0.12 4.48 -5.08
CA LEU A 50 0.34 3.04 -5.13
C LEU A 50 -0.89 2.31 -4.61
N ALA A 51 -1.19 1.13 -5.17
CA ALA A 51 -2.28 0.27 -4.73
C ALA A 51 -1.80 -0.80 -3.75
N LYS A 52 -2.36 -0.84 -2.53
CA LYS A 52 -2.10 -1.89 -1.54
C LYS A 52 -3.33 -2.77 -1.34
N VAL A 53 -3.13 -4.09 -1.37
CA VAL A 53 -4.11 -5.10 -0.96
C VAL A 53 -3.65 -5.71 0.37
N CYS A 54 -4.44 -5.55 1.43
CA CYS A 54 -4.06 -5.92 2.80
C CYS A 54 -4.92 -7.05 3.38
N GLY A 55 -4.37 -7.75 4.38
CA GLY A 55 -5.05 -8.85 5.06
C GLY A 55 -5.10 -10.11 4.20
N LEU A 56 -4.00 -10.40 3.52
CA LEU A 56 -3.80 -11.61 2.74
C LEU A 56 -3.38 -12.75 3.66
N THR A 57 -4.01 -13.91 3.49
CA THR A 57 -3.75 -15.12 4.30
C THR A 57 -3.46 -16.35 3.44
N ARG A 58 -3.69 -16.27 2.11
CA ARG A 58 -3.59 -17.39 1.16
C ARG A 58 -2.70 -17.01 -0.01
N GLU A 59 -1.94 -17.96 -0.53
CA GLU A 59 -1.05 -17.76 -1.69
C GLU A 59 -1.84 -17.32 -2.94
N GLU A 60 -3.00 -17.94 -3.20
CA GLU A 60 -3.88 -17.59 -4.32
C GLU A 60 -4.38 -16.15 -4.29
N ASP A 61 -4.58 -15.57 -3.09
CA ASP A 61 -4.98 -14.18 -2.94
C ASP A 61 -3.80 -13.22 -3.19
N VAL A 62 -2.58 -13.64 -2.82
CA VAL A 62 -1.35 -12.90 -3.14
C VAL A 62 -1.13 -12.89 -4.65
N GLU A 63 -1.24 -14.04 -5.32
CA GLU A 63 -1.12 -14.15 -6.78
C GLU A 63 -2.16 -13.26 -7.48
N ALA A 64 -3.43 -13.34 -7.06
CA ALA A 64 -4.49 -12.51 -7.64
C ALA A 64 -4.26 -11.00 -7.46
N ALA A 65 -3.70 -10.58 -6.32
CA ALA A 65 -3.35 -9.18 -6.07
C ALA A 65 -2.20 -8.71 -6.99
N LEU A 66 -1.17 -9.54 -7.13
CA LEU A 66 -0.02 -9.26 -8.00
C LEU A 66 -0.41 -9.25 -9.48
N ASP A 67 -1.22 -10.20 -9.92
CA ASP A 67 -1.73 -10.27 -11.30
C ASP A 67 -2.63 -9.08 -11.64
N ALA A 68 -3.41 -8.59 -10.68
CA ALA A 68 -4.17 -7.35 -10.83
C ALA A 68 -3.26 -6.11 -10.88
N GLY A 69 -2.00 -6.26 -10.49
CA GLY A 69 -0.99 -5.20 -10.48
C GLY A 69 -0.97 -4.38 -9.19
N ALA A 70 -1.30 -4.97 -8.04
CA ALA A 70 -1.06 -4.33 -6.76
C ALA A 70 0.44 -4.02 -6.58
N ASP A 71 0.74 -2.84 -6.08
CA ASP A 71 2.11 -2.40 -5.83
C ASP A 71 2.62 -2.87 -4.45
N LEU A 72 1.69 -3.02 -3.49
CA LEU A 72 1.99 -3.51 -2.14
C LEU A 72 0.99 -4.60 -1.76
N VAL A 73 1.47 -5.60 -1.01
CA VAL A 73 0.66 -6.67 -0.43
C VAL A 73 0.91 -6.76 1.07
N GLY A 74 -0.17 -6.85 1.87
CA GLY A 74 -0.11 -6.75 3.32
C GLY A 74 -0.55 -8.00 4.06
N PHE A 75 0.19 -8.37 5.10
CA PHE A 75 -0.03 -9.52 5.98
C PHE A 75 -0.25 -9.03 7.41
N VAL A 76 -1.40 -9.34 8.01
CA VAL A 76 -1.71 -8.95 9.38
C VAL A 76 -1.14 -10.01 10.33
N LEU A 77 -0.14 -9.65 11.10
CA LEU A 77 0.55 -10.56 12.03
C LEU A 77 0.09 -10.37 13.50
N GLU A 78 -1.08 -9.76 13.69
CA GLU A 78 -1.76 -9.63 14.99
C GLU A 78 -2.73 -10.80 15.18
N PRO A 79 -2.45 -11.74 16.12
CA PRO A 79 -3.28 -12.96 16.28
C PRO A 79 -4.75 -12.69 16.63
N ALA A 80 -5.05 -11.55 17.26
CA ALA A 80 -6.43 -11.16 17.59
C ALA A 80 -7.23 -10.65 16.38
N SER A 81 -6.59 -10.46 15.24
CA SER A 81 -7.25 -10.02 14.01
C SER A 81 -8.01 -11.17 13.35
N PRO A 82 -9.24 -10.94 12.85
CA PRO A 82 -9.93 -11.95 12.04
C PRO A 82 -9.25 -12.21 10.67
N ARG A 83 -8.20 -11.45 10.33
CA ARG A 83 -7.37 -11.55 9.14
C ARG A 83 -5.93 -11.92 9.47
N ALA A 84 -5.71 -12.53 10.65
CA ALA A 84 -4.39 -12.91 11.06
C ALA A 84 -3.79 -13.95 10.09
N ALA A 85 -2.59 -13.66 9.62
CA ALA A 85 -1.74 -14.62 8.93
C ALA A 85 -0.69 -15.16 9.90
N ASP A 86 -0.35 -16.44 9.79
CA ASP A 86 0.69 -17.06 10.64
C ASP A 86 2.07 -16.47 10.34
N ARG A 87 2.28 -16.03 9.10
CA ARG A 87 3.51 -15.41 8.60
C ARG A 87 3.23 -14.58 7.36
N ALA A 88 4.17 -13.74 6.98
CA ALA A 88 4.19 -13.14 5.64
C ALA A 88 4.46 -14.24 4.60
N LEU A 89 3.72 -14.19 3.48
CA LEU A 89 3.95 -15.07 2.34
C LEU A 89 5.02 -14.48 1.41
N PRO A 90 5.69 -15.31 0.59
CA PRO A 90 6.69 -14.82 -0.37
C PRO A 90 6.07 -13.82 -1.35
N VAL A 91 6.79 -12.72 -1.59
CA VAL A 91 6.43 -11.66 -2.54
C VAL A 91 7.62 -11.43 -3.48
N PRO A 92 7.41 -11.36 -4.80
CA PRO A 92 8.49 -11.07 -5.72
C PRO A 92 8.98 -9.62 -5.60
N GLU A 93 10.22 -9.33 -5.96
CA GLU A 93 10.82 -7.98 -5.94
C GLU A 93 10.09 -6.94 -6.82
N THR A 94 9.11 -7.37 -7.60
CA THR A 94 8.26 -6.50 -8.43
C THR A 94 7.15 -5.81 -7.65
N ALA A 95 6.89 -6.22 -6.40
CA ALA A 95 5.96 -5.61 -5.46
C ALA A 95 6.61 -5.46 -4.08
N LEU A 96 6.01 -4.67 -3.20
CA LEU A 96 6.46 -4.48 -1.81
C LEU A 96 5.59 -5.30 -0.84
N SER A 97 6.24 -6.01 0.06
CA SER A 97 5.60 -6.73 1.16
C SER A 97 5.48 -5.85 2.40
N VAL A 98 4.34 -5.95 3.11
CA VAL A 98 4.06 -5.15 4.32
C VAL A 98 3.58 -6.06 5.44
N ALA A 99 4.31 -6.13 6.54
CA ALA A 99 3.83 -6.74 7.77
C ALA A 99 3.02 -5.74 8.59
N VAL A 100 1.85 -6.12 9.08
CA VAL A 100 0.98 -5.26 9.89
C VAL A 100 0.97 -5.75 11.33
N TRP A 101 1.37 -4.89 12.25
CA TRP A 101 1.59 -5.14 13.66
C TRP A 101 0.73 -4.25 14.55
N VAL A 102 0.56 -4.66 15.82
CA VAL A 102 -0.03 -3.85 16.87
C VAL A 102 0.92 -3.74 18.06
N GLY A 103 1.33 -2.53 18.39
CA GLY A 103 2.27 -2.21 19.47
C GLY A 103 3.70 -2.12 18.96
N GLU A 104 4.35 -3.24 18.69
CA GLU A 104 5.76 -3.28 18.27
C GLU A 104 5.91 -4.10 16.99
N ALA A 105 6.80 -3.67 16.11
CA ALA A 105 7.18 -4.44 14.94
C ALA A 105 8.04 -5.64 15.33
N GLY A 106 7.76 -6.80 14.71
CA GLY A 106 8.61 -7.98 14.76
C GLY A 106 9.53 -8.07 13.54
N ASP A 107 10.10 -9.25 13.33
CA ASP A 107 10.85 -9.58 12.12
C ASP A 107 10.02 -10.57 11.28
N ALA A 108 9.48 -10.09 10.18
CA ALA A 108 8.70 -10.88 9.22
C ALA A 108 9.42 -11.07 7.88
N GLY A 109 10.61 -10.48 7.71
CA GLY A 109 11.34 -10.48 6.43
C GLY A 109 10.62 -9.70 5.32
N THR A 110 9.77 -8.72 5.68
CA THR A 110 9.03 -7.87 4.74
C THR A 110 9.78 -6.57 4.44
N ASP A 111 9.44 -5.91 3.32
CA ASP A 111 10.04 -4.63 2.91
C ASP A 111 9.65 -3.48 3.85
N LEU A 112 8.44 -3.54 4.41
CA LEU A 112 7.87 -2.52 5.27
C LEU A 112 7.14 -3.14 6.47
N ASP A 113 7.10 -2.37 7.57
CA ASP A 113 6.27 -2.63 8.73
C ASP A 113 5.23 -1.52 8.89
N GLN A 114 3.97 -1.89 9.04
CA GLN A 114 2.87 -1.01 9.39
C GLN A 114 2.52 -1.26 10.86
N VAL A 115 2.82 -0.31 11.74
CA VAL A 115 2.68 -0.48 13.19
C VAL A 115 1.56 0.39 13.72
N HIS A 116 0.50 -0.25 14.18
CA HIS A 116 -0.62 0.39 14.86
C HIS A 116 -0.39 0.48 16.37
N GLU A 117 -0.88 1.55 16.99
CA GLU A 117 -0.92 1.61 18.44
C GLU A 117 -1.94 0.62 19.02
N ARG A 118 -1.68 0.14 20.25
CA ARG A 118 -2.67 -0.60 21.03
C ARG A 118 -3.78 0.37 21.45
N ALA A 119 -5.02 -0.07 21.31
CA ALA A 119 -6.19 0.72 21.73
C ALA A 119 -7.03 -0.08 22.73
N GLU A 120 -7.39 0.56 23.85
CA GLU A 120 -8.22 -0.08 24.87
C GLU A 120 -9.59 -0.48 24.30
N GLY A 121 -9.97 -1.75 24.53
CA GLY A 121 -11.25 -2.29 24.04
C GLY A 121 -11.33 -2.54 22.54
N LYS A 122 -10.23 -2.42 21.79
CA LYS A 122 -10.14 -2.67 20.35
C LYS A 122 -8.93 -3.52 20.02
N VAL A 123 -8.95 -4.16 18.84
CA VAL A 123 -7.78 -4.91 18.34
C VAL A 123 -6.59 -3.98 18.12
N ARG A 124 -6.83 -2.77 17.58
CA ARG A 124 -5.80 -1.78 17.27
C ARG A 124 -6.33 -0.35 17.25
N GLY A 125 -5.45 0.64 17.34
CA GLY A 125 -5.70 2.01 16.93
C GLY A 125 -5.97 2.12 15.43
N ARG A 126 -6.53 3.24 14.99
CA ARG A 126 -6.83 3.46 13.57
C ARG A 126 -5.57 3.74 12.78
N ASP A 127 -4.86 4.80 13.12
CA ASP A 127 -3.65 5.22 12.41
C ASP A 127 -2.46 4.30 12.70
N ALA A 128 -1.49 4.33 11.81
CA ALA A 128 -0.25 3.58 11.96
C ALA A 128 0.95 4.38 11.45
N VAL A 129 2.13 4.00 11.90
CA VAL A 129 3.40 4.43 11.33
C VAL A 129 3.86 3.38 10.32
N LEU A 130 4.33 3.82 9.16
CA LEU A 130 4.98 2.97 8.19
C LEU A 130 6.49 3.05 8.42
N LEU A 131 7.12 1.89 8.66
CA LEU A 131 8.54 1.78 8.91
C LEU A 131 9.24 1.02 7.78
N ARG A 132 10.50 1.38 7.52
CA ARG A 132 11.45 0.59 6.75
C ARG A 132 12.74 0.47 7.53
N ASP A 133 13.23 -0.73 7.73
CA ASP A 133 14.42 -1.01 8.55
C ASP A 133 14.34 -0.32 9.94
N GLY A 134 13.15 -0.34 10.56
CA GLY A 134 12.87 0.29 11.85
C GLY A 134 12.80 1.83 11.84
N ARG A 135 12.89 2.48 10.67
CA ARG A 135 12.84 3.94 10.53
C ARG A 135 11.49 4.39 9.96
N PRO A 136 10.87 5.45 10.52
CA PRO A 136 9.65 6.00 9.96
C PRO A 136 9.88 6.52 8.54
N VAL A 137 9.05 6.06 7.60
CA VAL A 137 9.07 6.47 6.18
C VAL A 137 7.75 7.04 5.70
N GLY A 138 6.71 6.96 6.50
CA GLY A 138 5.38 7.47 6.19
C GLY A 138 4.38 7.18 7.29
N ARG A 139 3.14 7.57 7.05
CA ARG A 139 2.00 7.40 7.95
C ARG A 139 0.86 6.69 7.25
N VAL A 140 0.14 5.85 7.98
CA VAL A 140 -1.14 5.29 7.54
C VAL A 140 -2.25 6.05 8.25
N LEU A 141 -3.15 6.65 7.49
CA LEU A 141 -4.37 7.27 7.99
C LEU A 141 -5.54 6.34 7.67
N ASP A 142 -6.09 5.69 8.70
CA ASP A 142 -7.23 4.79 8.60
C ASP A 142 -8.51 5.58 8.89
N LEU A 143 -9.00 6.30 7.90
CA LEU A 143 -10.18 7.15 8.01
C LEU A 143 -11.44 6.31 7.78
N PRO A 144 -12.49 6.48 8.62
CA PRO A 144 -13.77 5.85 8.34
C PRO A 144 -14.41 6.53 7.13
N TRP A 145 -14.61 5.77 6.05
CA TRP A 145 -15.29 6.27 4.85
C TRP A 145 -16.74 6.72 5.15
N GLU A 146 -17.39 6.08 6.12
CA GLU A 146 -18.81 6.28 6.45
C GLU A 146 -19.07 7.39 7.48
N GLU A 147 -18.03 7.98 8.07
CA GLU A 147 -18.22 9.11 9.01
C GLU A 147 -18.37 10.41 8.22
N ASP A 148 -19.49 11.08 8.44
CA ASP A 148 -19.93 12.33 7.80
C ASP A 148 -19.14 13.56 8.33
N ASP A 149 -17.83 13.39 8.55
CA ASP A 149 -16.93 14.48 8.90
C ASP A 149 -16.20 15.00 7.66
N ALA A 150 -16.83 15.94 6.95
CA ALA A 150 -16.24 16.58 5.77
C ALA A 150 -14.84 17.16 6.02
N GLY A 151 -14.52 17.52 7.27
CA GLY A 151 -13.20 18.05 7.65
C GLY A 151 -12.09 17.01 7.69
N HIS A 152 -12.37 15.71 7.76
CA HIS A 152 -11.30 14.70 7.84
C HIS A 152 -10.54 14.56 6.53
N TRP A 153 -11.19 14.71 5.37
CA TRP A 153 -10.54 14.70 4.06
C TRP A 153 -9.57 15.88 3.89
N GLU A 154 -9.97 17.06 4.34
CA GLU A 154 -9.11 18.25 4.29
C GLU A 154 -7.89 18.09 5.20
N ARG A 155 -8.06 17.51 6.40
CA ARG A 155 -6.95 17.21 7.32
C ARG A 155 -6.02 16.17 6.72
N ALA A 156 -6.54 15.08 6.14
CA ALA A 156 -5.73 14.07 5.47
C ALA A 156 -4.96 14.64 4.28
N ALA A 157 -5.59 15.49 3.47
CA ALA A 157 -4.94 16.17 2.36
C ALA A 157 -3.84 17.15 2.83
N ALA A 158 -4.02 17.80 3.96
CA ALA A 158 -2.98 18.65 4.54
C ALA A 158 -1.75 17.82 4.95
N VAL A 159 -1.96 16.69 5.62
CA VAL A 159 -0.86 15.77 6.00
C VAL A 159 -0.17 15.19 4.75
N ALA A 160 -0.93 14.82 3.72
CA ALA A 160 -0.39 14.23 2.50
C ALA A 160 0.49 15.19 1.67
N ARG A 161 0.43 16.51 1.92
CA ARG A 161 1.34 17.50 1.30
C ARG A 161 2.72 17.55 1.98
N GLU A 162 2.79 17.16 3.23
CA GLU A 162 4.00 17.27 4.05
C GLU A 162 4.69 15.92 4.26
N GLU A 163 3.91 14.83 4.27
CA GLU A 163 4.38 13.49 4.59
C GLU A 163 3.87 12.48 3.54
N ARG A 164 4.54 11.32 3.45
CA ARG A 164 4.00 10.16 2.71
C ARG A 164 2.82 9.57 3.49
N VAL A 165 1.64 9.67 2.92
CA VAL A 165 0.41 9.11 3.48
C VAL A 165 -0.04 7.90 2.69
N MET A 166 -0.24 6.79 3.37
CA MET A 166 -1.04 5.67 2.91
C MET A 166 -2.45 5.83 3.49
N LEU A 167 -3.43 6.02 2.62
CA LEU A 167 -4.81 6.22 3.03
C LEU A 167 -5.53 4.87 3.10
N ALA A 168 -6.17 4.60 4.23
CA ALA A 168 -6.96 3.40 4.51
C ALA A 168 -8.34 3.78 5.07
N GLY A 169 -9.16 2.78 5.38
CA GLY A 169 -10.46 2.96 6.04
C GLY A 169 -11.65 2.74 5.11
N GLY A 170 -12.01 1.49 4.85
CA GLY A 170 -13.18 1.13 4.05
C GLY A 170 -13.06 1.42 2.56
N LEU A 171 -11.85 1.71 2.05
CA LEU A 171 -11.63 1.94 0.63
C LEU A 171 -11.91 0.66 -0.17
N GLY A 172 -12.53 0.84 -1.33
CA GLY A 172 -12.87 -0.23 -2.26
C GLY A 172 -13.01 0.30 -3.69
N PRO A 173 -13.42 -0.56 -4.64
CA PRO A 173 -13.54 -0.16 -6.05
C PRO A 173 -14.39 1.09 -6.26
N ASP A 174 -15.48 1.23 -5.50
CA ASP A 174 -16.47 2.28 -5.68
C ASP A 174 -16.10 3.61 -4.99
N THR A 175 -15.15 3.57 -4.05
CA THR A 175 -14.85 4.72 -3.16
C THR A 175 -13.45 5.28 -3.32
N VAL A 176 -12.52 4.47 -3.86
CA VAL A 176 -11.09 4.82 -3.87
C VAL A 176 -10.77 6.03 -4.75
N ARG A 177 -11.48 6.23 -5.86
CA ARG A 177 -11.25 7.39 -6.76
C ARG A 177 -11.54 8.73 -6.10
N ASP A 178 -12.65 8.81 -5.38
CA ASP A 178 -13.03 10.04 -4.66
C ASP A 178 -11.99 10.34 -3.56
N ALA A 179 -11.58 9.30 -2.83
CA ALA A 179 -10.51 9.39 -1.83
C ALA A 179 -9.18 9.89 -2.42
N ILE A 180 -8.76 9.34 -3.56
CA ILE A 180 -7.55 9.77 -4.28
C ILE A 180 -7.65 11.23 -4.69
N THR A 181 -8.80 11.63 -5.25
CA THR A 181 -9.03 13.00 -5.72
C THR A 181 -8.97 14.00 -4.56
N ALA A 182 -9.57 13.65 -3.42
CA ALA A 182 -9.65 14.51 -2.25
C ALA A 182 -8.30 14.65 -1.52
N VAL A 183 -7.55 13.55 -1.35
CA VAL A 183 -6.37 13.51 -0.47
C VAL A 183 -5.06 13.53 -1.24
N ARG A 184 -5.00 12.94 -2.44
CA ARG A 184 -3.78 12.74 -3.24
C ARG A 184 -2.69 12.00 -2.43
N PRO A 185 -3.00 10.83 -1.87
CA PRO A 185 -2.07 10.12 -1.02
C PRO A 185 -0.91 9.50 -1.82
N TRP A 186 0.16 9.10 -1.13
CA TRP A 186 1.26 8.32 -1.71
C TRP A 186 0.82 6.89 -2.07
N ALA A 187 -0.05 6.29 -1.23
CA ALA A 187 -0.63 4.97 -1.45
C ALA A 187 -2.07 4.91 -0.92
N VAL A 188 -2.86 3.96 -1.41
CA VAL A 188 -4.18 3.60 -0.90
C VAL A 188 -4.21 2.14 -0.49
N ASP A 189 -4.88 1.84 0.62
CA ASP A 189 -4.92 0.51 1.25
C ASP A 189 -6.36 0.01 1.38
N ALA A 190 -6.64 -1.14 0.79
CA ALA A 190 -7.93 -1.81 0.90
C ALA A 190 -7.79 -3.21 1.49
N SER A 191 -8.73 -3.61 2.35
CA SER A 191 -8.74 -4.93 2.99
C SER A 191 -10.13 -5.55 2.98
N SER A 192 -11.01 -5.17 3.92
CA SER A 192 -12.33 -5.79 4.13
C SER A 192 -13.28 -5.61 2.95
N SER A 193 -13.20 -4.50 2.24
CA SER A 193 -14.00 -4.22 1.04
C SER A 193 -13.70 -5.16 -0.14
N LEU A 194 -12.55 -5.86 -0.08
CA LEU A 194 -12.08 -6.81 -1.09
C LEU A 194 -12.31 -8.28 -0.66
N GLU A 195 -13.18 -8.54 0.30
CA GLU A 195 -13.35 -9.87 0.90
C GLU A 195 -14.75 -10.44 0.64
N THR A 196 -14.78 -11.78 0.50
CA THR A 196 -16.00 -12.59 0.60
C THR A 196 -16.27 -13.04 2.04
N ALA A 197 -15.19 -13.23 2.81
CA ALA A 197 -15.17 -13.50 4.25
C ALA A 197 -13.86 -12.99 4.85
N PRO A 198 -13.78 -12.71 6.16
CA PRO A 198 -12.56 -12.24 6.76
C PRO A 198 -11.33 -13.11 6.42
N GLY A 199 -10.31 -12.52 5.80
CA GLY A 199 -9.10 -13.20 5.33
C GLY A 199 -9.25 -13.97 4.01
N VAL A 200 -10.42 -13.94 3.36
CA VAL A 200 -10.68 -14.58 2.06
C VAL A 200 -11.04 -13.52 1.04
N LYS A 201 -10.16 -13.29 0.07
CA LYS A 201 -10.36 -12.22 -0.92
C LYS A 201 -11.28 -12.63 -2.06
N ASP A 202 -11.98 -11.62 -2.59
CA ASP A 202 -12.70 -11.66 -3.85
C ASP A 202 -11.77 -11.14 -4.95
N HIS A 203 -11.34 -12.02 -5.86
CA HIS A 203 -10.37 -11.69 -6.89
C HIS A 203 -10.92 -10.69 -7.92
N GLU A 204 -12.24 -10.66 -8.14
CA GLU A 204 -12.86 -9.66 -9.03
C GLU A 204 -12.83 -8.27 -8.38
N ARG A 205 -13.11 -8.20 -7.09
CA ARG A 205 -13.02 -6.95 -6.32
C ARG A 205 -11.57 -6.43 -6.23
N ILE A 206 -10.58 -7.32 -6.09
CA ILE A 206 -9.16 -6.92 -6.17
C ILE A 206 -8.87 -6.26 -7.51
N ARG A 207 -9.23 -6.89 -8.64
CA ARG A 207 -9.02 -6.33 -9.98
C ARG A 207 -9.70 -4.98 -10.14
N ALA A 208 -10.98 -4.90 -9.80
CA ALA A 208 -11.75 -3.65 -9.90
C ALA A 208 -11.16 -2.52 -9.04
N TYR A 209 -10.65 -2.85 -7.84
CA TYR A 209 -10.00 -1.89 -6.97
C TYR A 209 -8.70 -1.35 -7.58
N VAL A 210 -7.81 -2.24 -8.04
CA VAL A 210 -6.53 -1.83 -8.63
C VAL A 210 -6.75 -1.03 -9.92
N GLU A 211 -7.72 -1.41 -10.76
CA GLU A 211 -8.13 -0.64 -11.94
C GLU A 211 -8.63 0.75 -11.56
N ALA A 212 -9.46 0.84 -10.51
CA ALA A 212 -9.97 2.13 -10.02
C ALA A 212 -8.88 3.04 -9.47
N VAL A 213 -7.82 2.49 -8.86
CA VAL A 213 -6.65 3.26 -8.40
C VAL A 213 -5.85 3.82 -9.59
N ARG A 214 -5.83 3.12 -10.72
CA ARG A 214 -5.00 3.46 -11.89
C ARG A 214 -5.69 4.34 -12.93
N ALA A 215 -6.99 4.47 -12.85
CA ALA A 215 -7.81 5.25 -13.76
C ALA A 215 -7.83 6.74 -13.41
#